data_84163e68fcb518d5ef8830c77dc4ede2
#
_entry.id   84163e68fcb518d5ef8830c77dc4ede2
#
_cell.length_a   1.000
_cell.length_b   1.000
_cell.length_c   1.000
_cell.angle_alpha   90.00
_cell.angle_beta   90.00
_cell.angle_gamma   90.00
#
_symmetry.space_group_name_H-M   'P 1'
#
loop_
_entity.id
_entity.type
_entity.pdbx_description
1 polymer ?
#
loop_
_entity_poly.entity_id
_entity_poly.type
_entity_poly.pdbx_seq_one_letter_code
_entity_poly.pdbx_strand_id
1 'polypeptide(L)'
;LTSQLILRWWQSGHFPISNLYESLCFLTWGCTLAQLFLERAWRSPIVSAVATPVSLLSIGFASFVLPENLQSSAPLVPALRSSWLVMHVSVIMCSYAALLIGSILSFGVFLVDGKKQFNIRNSSFGSGSFRQSSELYLDEKNENLNSIQPIEFTNAEQLDSLSYRSITAGFLLLTVGLISGAVWANEAWGSWWSWDPKETWALICWLVYAAYLHTRMTRGWQGKKPALLAIAGFFVVIVCYIGVNLLGVGLHSYGWFFD
;
A
#
# COMPACT_ATOMS: atom_id res chain seq x y z
N LEU A 1 11.08 14.53 -5.09
CA LEU A 1 9.96 14.41 -4.14
C LEU A 1 10.38 14.75 -2.70
N THR A 2 11.40 14.13 -2.13
CA THR A 2 11.84 14.40 -0.75
C THR A 2 12.19 15.87 -0.54
N SER A 3 13.02 16.46 -1.42
CA SER A 3 13.37 17.88 -1.36
C SER A 3 12.14 18.79 -1.51
N GLN A 4 11.21 18.45 -2.38
CA GLN A 4 9.95 19.17 -2.57
C GLN A 4 9.10 19.17 -1.30
N LEU A 5 8.93 18.01 -0.65
CA LEU A 5 8.18 17.90 0.60
C LEU A 5 8.83 18.70 1.74
N ILE A 6 10.17 18.67 1.85
CA ILE A 6 10.92 19.46 2.85
C ILE A 6 10.78 20.96 2.60
N LEU A 7 10.95 21.41 1.36
CA LEU A 7 10.79 22.82 1.01
C LEU A 7 9.40 23.32 1.29
N ARG A 8 8.38 22.51 0.94
CA ARG A 8 6.99 22.85 1.19
C ARG A 8 6.70 22.91 2.69
N TRP A 9 7.21 21.98 3.48
CA TRP A 9 7.12 22.02 4.94
C TRP A 9 7.69 23.33 5.51
N TRP A 10 8.89 23.69 5.05
CA TRP A 10 9.51 24.94 5.51
C TRP A 10 8.71 26.18 5.11
N GLN A 11 8.21 26.24 3.88
CA GLN A 11 7.44 27.38 3.37
C GLN A 11 6.07 27.52 4.03
N SER A 12 5.37 26.40 4.26
CA SER A 12 4.01 26.40 4.84
C SER A 12 4.02 26.48 6.38
N GLY A 13 5.14 26.19 7.03
CA GLY A 13 5.24 26.10 8.49
C GLY A 13 4.51 24.93 9.13
N HIS A 14 3.98 23.99 8.33
CA HIS A 14 3.32 22.77 8.79
C HIS A 14 3.69 21.56 7.93
N PHE A 15 3.49 20.35 8.46
CA PHE A 15 3.77 19.11 7.74
C PHE A 15 2.91 19.00 6.47
N PRO A 16 3.48 18.66 5.30
CA PRO A 16 2.82 18.75 4.00
C PRO A 16 1.86 17.57 3.73
N ILE A 17 0.74 17.55 4.42
CA ILE A 17 -0.36 16.57 4.29
C ILE A 17 -1.74 17.24 4.50
N SER A 18 -1.81 18.56 4.38
CA SER A 18 -2.99 19.35 4.73
C SER A 18 -4.06 19.39 3.63
N ASN A 19 -3.69 19.11 2.40
CA ASN A 19 -4.60 19.11 1.25
C ASN A 19 -4.37 17.89 0.35
N LEU A 20 -5.24 17.70 -0.65
CA LEU A 20 -5.19 16.54 -1.55
C LEU A 20 -3.89 16.49 -2.37
N TYR A 21 -3.37 17.63 -2.82
CA TYR A 21 -2.10 17.68 -3.55
C TYR A 21 -0.93 17.21 -2.69
N GLU A 22 -0.83 17.73 -1.47
CA GLU A 22 0.24 17.35 -0.53
C GLU A 22 0.17 15.87 -0.16
N SER A 23 -1.04 15.37 0.09
CA SER A 23 -1.23 13.95 0.43
C SER A 23 -0.91 13.03 -0.75
N LEU A 24 -1.20 13.42 -2.01
CA LEU A 24 -0.79 12.68 -3.21
C LEU A 24 0.73 12.69 -3.41
N CYS A 25 1.39 13.83 -3.19
CA CYS A 25 2.84 13.92 -3.21
C CYS A 25 3.47 13.00 -2.15
N PHE A 26 2.90 12.99 -0.95
CA PHE A 26 3.37 12.12 0.15
C PHE A 26 3.10 10.64 -0.16
N LEU A 27 1.94 10.29 -0.70
CA LEU A 27 1.62 8.94 -1.16
C LEU A 27 2.62 8.47 -2.23
N THR A 28 2.89 9.32 -3.24
CA THR A 28 3.86 9.01 -4.29
C THR A 28 5.26 8.80 -3.72
N TRP A 29 5.66 9.62 -2.76
CA TRP A 29 6.92 9.45 -2.04
C TRP A 29 6.95 8.12 -1.28
N GLY A 30 5.87 7.77 -0.58
CA GLY A 30 5.71 6.48 0.10
C GLY A 30 5.79 5.29 -0.85
N CYS A 31 5.12 5.36 -2.01
CA CYS A 31 5.21 4.34 -3.07
C CYS A 31 6.64 4.18 -3.57
N THR A 32 7.34 5.29 -3.82
CA THR A 32 8.74 5.26 -4.27
C THR A 32 9.66 4.64 -3.22
N LEU A 33 9.48 4.97 -1.94
CA LEU A 33 10.25 4.35 -0.86
C LEU A 33 9.96 2.85 -0.73
N ALA A 34 8.70 2.45 -0.75
CA ALA A 34 8.32 1.04 -0.69
C ALA A 34 8.89 0.26 -1.89
N GLN A 35 8.83 0.85 -3.09
CA GLN A 35 9.46 0.30 -4.30
C GLN A 35 10.97 0.09 -4.10
N LEU A 36 11.71 1.13 -3.69
CA LEU A 36 13.15 1.06 -3.48
C LEU A 36 13.53 0.02 -2.41
N PHE A 37 12.74 -0.04 -1.33
CA PHE A 37 12.92 -1.04 -0.28
C PHE A 37 12.73 -2.46 -0.81
N LEU A 38 11.63 -2.73 -1.51
CA LEU A 38 11.35 -4.04 -2.09
C LEU A 38 12.40 -4.43 -3.13
N GLU A 39 12.77 -3.52 -4.03
CA GLU A 39 13.79 -3.78 -5.05
C GLU A 39 15.15 -4.10 -4.43
N ARG A 40 15.56 -3.32 -3.43
CA ARG A 40 16.85 -3.55 -2.74
C ARG A 40 16.84 -4.84 -1.92
N ALA A 41 15.72 -5.17 -1.28
CA ALA A 41 15.60 -6.36 -0.45
C ALA A 41 15.57 -7.65 -1.29
N TRP A 42 14.94 -7.63 -2.45
CA TRP A 42 14.73 -8.84 -3.27
C TRP A 42 15.45 -8.81 -4.62
N ARG A 43 16.15 -7.72 -4.94
CA ARG A 43 16.91 -7.56 -6.20
C ARG A 43 16.10 -7.90 -7.45
N SER A 44 14.80 -7.61 -7.44
CA SER A 44 13.89 -7.90 -8.53
C SER A 44 13.51 -6.63 -9.30
N PRO A 45 13.92 -6.49 -10.59
CA PRO A 45 13.57 -5.34 -11.40
C PRO A 45 12.06 -5.28 -11.74
N ILE A 46 11.32 -6.37 -11.51
CA ILE A 46 9.88 -6.43 -11.76
C ILE A 46 9.13 -5.45 -10.85
N VAL A 47 9.61 -5.24 -9.62
CA VAL A 47 9.00 -4.29 -8.69
C VAL A 47 9.00 -2.89 -9.27
N SER A 48 10.14 -2.45 -9.83
CA SER A 48 10.25 -1.12 -10.45
C SER A 48 9.38 -1.00 -11.70
N ALA A 49 9.34 -2.02 -12.54
CA ALA A 49 8.52 -2.02 -13.75
C ALA A 49 7.02 -1.85 -13.43
N VAL A 50 6.57 -2.36 -12.28
CA VAL A 50 5.17 -2.32 -11.85
C VAL A 50 4.86 -1.06 -11.00
N ALA A 51 5.73 -0.68 -10.09
CA ALA A 51 5.48 0.41 -9.15
C ALA A 51 5.76 1.80 -9.73
N THR A 52 6.73 1.94 -10.64
CA THR A 52 7.06 3.24 -11.25
C THR A 52 5.90 3.88 -12.02
N PRO A 53 5.14 3.17 -12.87
CA PRO A 53 3.98 3.74 -13.54
C PRO A 53 2.93 4.29 -12.56
N VAL A 54 2.72 3.64 -11.42
CA VAL A 54 1.77 4.09 -10.41
C VAL A 54 2.22 5.39 -9.76
N SER A 55 3.48 5.46 -9.36
CA SER A 55 4.07 6.68 -8.82
C SER A 55 4.01 7.83 -9.83
N LEU A 56 4.26 7.54 -11.12
CA LEU A 56 4.17 8.52 -12.20
C LEU A 56 2.73 9.01 -12.40
N LEU A 57 1.76 8.11 -12.43
CA LEU A 57 0.34 8.46 -12.54
C LEU A 57 -0.15 9.28 -11.36
N SER A 58 0.25 8.92 -10.13
CA SER A 58 -0.12 9.67 -8.93
C SER A 58 0.40 11.09 -8.96
N ILE A 59 1.69 11.29 -9.26
CA ILE A 59 2.27 12.63 -9.29
C ILE A 59 1.78 13.43 -10.51
N GLY A 60 1.57 12.76 -11.65
CA GLY A 60 0.99 13.37 -12.84
C GLY A 60 -0.43 13.86 -12.58
N PHE A 61 -1.26 13.04 -11.95
CA PHE A 61 -2.60 13.44 -11.53
C PHE A 61 -2.55 14.64 -10.59
N ALA A 62 -1.70 14.62 -9.57
CA ALA A 62 -1.54 15.72 -8.64
C ALA A 62 -1.12 17.03 -9.32
N SER A 63 -0.21 16.96 -10.32
CA SER A 63 0.39 18.15 -10.92
C SER A 63 -0.41 18.71 -12.10
N PHE A 64 -1.14 17.88 -12.85
CA PHE A 64 -1.80 18.29 -14.09
C PHE A 64 -3.32 18.30 -14.04
N VAL A 65 -3.93 17.53 -13.12
CA VAL A 65 -5.39 17.40 -13.04
C VAL A 65 -5.97 18.23 -11.90
N LEU A 66 -5.25 18.35 -10.77
CA LEU A 66 -5.72 19.15 -9.66
C LEU A 66 -5.69 20.66 -10.00
N PRO A 67 -6.77 21.39 -9.71
CA PRO A 67 -6.81 22.84 -9.85
C PRO A 67 -5.73 23.55 -9.00
N GLU A 68 -5.28 24.72 -9.46
CA GLU A 68 -4.20 25.48 -8.79
C GLU A 68 -4.56 25.89 -7.35
N ASN A 69 -5.83 26.16 -7.06
CA ASN A 69 -6.31 26.48 -5.73
C ASN A 69 -6.11 25.32 -4.73
N LEU A 70 -6.19 24.05 -5.19
CA LEU A 70 -5.93 22.88 -4.36
C LEU A 70 -4.44 22.53 -4.27
N GLN A 71 -3.59 23.10 -5.14
CA GLN A 71 -2.14 22.95 -5.06
C GLN A 71 -1.49 23.97 -4.14
N SER A 72 -2.17 25.08 -3.85
CA SER A 72 -1.67 26.13 -2.94
C SER A 72 -1.72 25.64 -1.50
N SER A 73 -0.74 26.10 -0.69
CA SER A 73 -0.75 25.86 0.76
C SER A 73 -1.66 26.87 1.43
N ALA A 74 -2.61 26.37 2.23
CA ALA A 74 -3.52 27.22 3.01
C ALA A 74 -3.19 27.10 4.52
N PRO A 75 -3.52 28.12 5.33
CA PRO A 75 -3.39 28.03 6.78
C PRO A 75 -4.22 26.87 7.33
N LEU A 76 -3.65 26.10 8.26
CA LEU A 76 -4.35 24.98 8.89
C LEU A 76 -5.51 25.47 9.76
N VAL A 77 -6.67 24.87 9.57
CA VAL A 77 -7.79 24.98 10.51
C VAL A 77 -7.41 24.35 11.87
N PRO A 78 -7.98 24.81 12.99
CA PRO A 78 -7.59 24.33 14.32
C PRO A 78 -7.57 22.81 14.49
N ALA A 79 -8.56 22.12 13.94
CA ALA A 79 -8.66 20.65 14.00
C ALA A 79 -7.47 19.92 13.33
N LEU A 80 -6.82 20.56 12.34
CA LEU A 80 -5.66 19.99 11.64
C LEU A 80 -4.32 20.30 12.31
N ARG A 81 -4.29 21.04 13.42
CA ARG A 81 -3.06 21.40 14.15
C ARG A 81 -2.67 20.37 15.21
N SER A 82 -3.20 19.16 15.12
CA SER A 82 -2.92 18.06 16.06
C SER A 82 -1.74 17.22 15.61
N SER A 83 -0.87 16.83 16.55
CA SER A 83 0.19 15.84 16.30
C SER A 83 -0.36 14.45 15.97
N TRP A 84 -1.55 14.13 16.48
CA TRP A 84 -2.25 12.89 16.15
C TRP A 84 -2.67 12.84 14.68
N LEU A 85 -3.08 13.96 14.09
CA LEU A 85 -3.36 14.05 12.68
C LEU A 85 -2.12 13.69 11.85
N VAL A 86 -0.99 14.31 12.14
CA VAL A 86 0.27 14.08 11.41
C VAL A 86 0.65 12.59 11.47
N MET A 87 0.58 11.99 12.66
CA MET A 87 0.86 10.57 12.84
C MET A 87 -0.15 9.70 12.07
N HIS A 88 -1.45 9.94 12.24
CA HIS A 88 -2.50 9.20 11.58
C HIS A 88 -2.35 9.23 10.05
N VAL A 89 -2.31 10.43 9.46
CA VAL A 89 -2.26 10.57 8.01
C VAL A 89 -0.97 10.01 7.44
N SER A 90 0.17 10.22 8.09
CA SER A 90 1.46 9.67 7.64
C SER A 90 1.43 8.13 7.61
N VAL A 91 0.91 7.50 8.67
CA VAL A 91 0.83 6.03 8.76
C VAL A 91 -0.17 5.48 7.74
N ILE A 92 -1.34 6.12 7.57
CA ILE A 92 -2.34 5.72 6.57
C ILE A 92 -1.78 5.84 5.15
N MET A 93 -1.06 6.92 4.83
CA MET A 93 -0.46 7.10 3.50
C MET A 93 0.62 6.05 3.22
N CYS A 94 1.47 5.74 4.20
CA CYS A 94 2.45 4.64 4.09
C CYS A 94 1.75 3.27 3.92
N SER A 95 0.65 3.06 4.63
CA SER A 95 -0.19 1.87 4.47
C SER A 95 -0.73 1.76 3.03
N TYR A 96 -1.37 2.82 2.53
CA TYR A 96 -1.92 2.84 1.18
C TYR A 96 -0.83 2.62 0.13
N ALA A 97 0.34 3.21 0.28
CA ALA A 97 1.48 2.97 -0.60
C ALA A 97 1.85 1.48 -0.66
N ALA A 98 1.99 0.82 0.48
CA ALA A 98 2.31 -0.60 0.56
C ALA A 98 1.19 -1.49 0.01
N LEU A 99 -0.08 -1.18 0.31
CA LEU A 99 -1.25 -1.91 -0.17
C LEU A 99 -1.44 -1.77 -1.69
N LEU A 100 -1.27 -0.57 -2.24
CA LEU A 100 -1.34 -0.32 -3.68
C LEU A 100 -0.26 -1.11 -4.43
N ILE A 101 1.01 -0.99 -4.00
CA ILE A 101 2.12 -1.75 -4.62
C ILE A 101 1.85 -3.25 -4.53
N GLY A 102 1.48 -3.76 -3.37
CA GLY A 102 1.18 -5.18 -3.18
C GLY A 102 0.05 -5.66 -4.08
N SER A 103 -1.01 -4.88 -4.23
CA SER A 103 -2.16 -5.22 -5.09
C SER A 103 -1.82 -5.19 -6.58
N ILE A 104 -0.97 -4.26 -7.01
CA ILE A 104 -0.53 -4.20 -8.40
C ILE A 104 0.44 -5.34 -8.72
N LEU A 105 1.32 -5.71 -7.79
CA LEU A 105 2.14 -6.92 -7.93
C LEU A 105 1.25 -8.17 -8.06
N SER A 106 0.13 -8.24 -7.30
CA SER A 106 -0.88 -9.30 -7.46
C SER A 106 -1.52 -9.29 -8.86
N PHE A 107 -1.79 -8.11 -9.43
CA PHE A 107 -2.27 -8.03 -10.81
C PHE A 107 -1.23 -8.58 -11.80
N GLY A 108 0.05 -8.34 -11.56
CA GLY A 108 1.14 -8.92 -12.33
C GLY A 108 1.11 -10.45 -12.38
N VAL A 109 0.63 -11.11 -11.33
CA VAL A 109 0.46 -12.59 -11.31
C VAL A 109 -0.51 -13.07 -12.39
N PHE A 110 -1.52 -12.27 -12.76
CA PHE A 110 -2.43 -12.61 -13.87
C PHE A 110 -1.77 -12.45 -15.24
N LEU A 111 -0.89 -11.48 -15.39
CA LEU A 111 -0.22 -11.18 -16.66
C LEU A 111 0.88 -12.21 -16.97
N VAL A 112 1.56 -12.69 -15.93
CA VAL A 112 2.58 -13.73 -16.06
C VAL A 112 1.88 -15.07 -16.03
N ASP A 113 1.43 -15.56 -17.21
CA ASP A 113 0.66 -16.81 -17.31
C ASP A 113 1.47 -18.00 -16.82
N GLY A 114 1.13 -18.45 -15.62
CA GLY A 114 1.67 -19.67 -15.03
C GLY A 114 0.86 -20.88 -15.46
N LYS A 115 1.22 -21.54 -16.55
CA LYS A 115 0.80 -22.93 -16.84
C LYS A 115 1.36 -23.94 -15.83
N LYS A 116 2.16 -23.50 -14.86
CA LYS A 116 2.69 -24.32 -13.77
C LYS A 116 1.88 -24.13 -12.50
N GLN A 117 1.53 -25.21 -11.82
CA GLN A 117 0.93 -25.18 -10.49
C GLN A 117 1.86 -24.46 -9.52
N PHE A 118 1.31 -23.47 -8.82
CA PHE A 118 2.00 -22.79 -7.72
C PHE A 118 2.27 -23.80 -6.61
N ASN A 119 3.51 -24.09 -6.35
CA ASN A 119 3.94 -24.98 -5.28
C ASN A 119 4.89 -24.24 -4.31
N ILE A 120 4.43 -23.11 -3.80
CA ILE A 120 5.17 -22.38 -2.78
C ILE A 120 4.89 -23.03 -1.43
N ARG A 121 5.79 -23.88 -1.02
CA ARG A 121 5.76 -24.51 0.30
C ARG A 121 6.19 -23.47 1.34
N ASN A 122 5.23 -23.01 2.16
CA ASN A 122 5.40 -22.22 3.38
C ASN A 122 6.44 -21.09 3.38
N SER A 123 6.07 -19.92 2.86
CA SER A 123 6.74 -18.70 3.29
C SER A 123 6.18 -18.24 4.62
N SER A 124 6.66 -18.81 5.73
CA SER A 124 6.36 -18.31 7.07
C SER A 124 6.85 -16.87 7.19
N PHE A 125 5.96 -15.96 7.55
CA PHE A 125 6.33 -14.65 8.05
C PHE A 125 7.16 -14.85 9.31
N GLY A 126 8.47 -14.65 9.24
CA GLY A 126 9.33 -14.77 10.44
C GLY A 126 10.73 -15.32 10.25
N SER A 127 11.08 -16.00 9.17
CA SER A 127 12.48 -16.32 8.93
C SER A 127 13.11 -15.27 8.03
N GLY A 128 13.68 -14.26 8.68
CA GLY A 128 14.26 -13.06 8.10
C GLY A 128 15.57 -13.26 7.37
N SER A 129 15.64 -14.13 6.44
CA SER A 129 16.66 -14.08 5.42
C SER A 129 16.09 -14.64 4.15
N PHE A 130 15.70 -13.78 3.21
CA PHE A 130 15.85 -14.12 1.82
C PHE A 130 17.37 -14.15 1.49
N ARG A 131 18.10 -14.96 2.19
CA ARG A 131 19.15 -15.69 1.55
C ARG A 131 18.42 -16.53 0.54
N GLN A 132 18.83 -16.45 -0.70
CA GLN A 132 18.62 -17.45 -1.72
C GLN A 132 18.94 -18.81 -1.06
N SER A 133 17.99 -19.33 -0.28
CA SER A 133 18.08 -20.64 0.32
C SER A 133 17.84 -21.54 -0.86
N SER A 134 18.94 -21.98 -1.46
CA SER A 134 18.96 -23.24 -2.17
C SER A 134 18.45 -24.28 -1.16
N GLU A 135 17.12 -24.42 -1.03
CA GLU A 135 16.55 -25.58 -0.36
C GLU A 135 16.91 -26.76 -1.25
N LEU A 136 17.80 -27.58 -0.73
CA LEU A 136 18.17 -28.87 -1.31
C LEU A 136 16.90 -29.70 -1.42
N TYR A 137 16.34 -29.80 -2.60
CA TYR A 137 15.43 -30.88 -2.94
C TYR A 137 16.27 -32.13 -3.15
N LEU A 138 16.30 -33.00 -2.17
CA LEU A 138 16.72 -34.38 -2.36
C LEU A 138 15.58 -35.04 -3.14
N ASP A 139 15.82 -35.27 -4.43
CA ASP A 139 14.95 -36.12 -5.23
C ASP A 139 15.20 -37.57 -4.75
N GLU A 140 14.23 -38.12 -4.02
CA GLU A 140 14.25 -39.47 -3.46
C GLU A 140 14.39 -40.58 -4.54
N LYS A 141 14.45 -40.23 -5.82
CA LYS A 141 14.41 -41.17 -6.93
C LYS A 141 15.71 -41.30 -7.70
N ASN A 142 16.75 -40.51 -7.44
CA ASN A 142 18.03 -40.64 -8.13
C ASN A 142 19.20 -40.55 -7.15
N GLU A 143 19.88 -41.64 -6.94
CA GLU A 143 21.10 -41.82 -6.12
C GLU A 143 22.33 -41.04 -6.63
N ASN A 144 22.18 -39.95 -7.35
CA ASN A 144 23.28 -39.09 -7.77
C ASN A 144 23.31 -37.82 -6.96
N LEU A 145 24.06 -37.85 -5.87
CA LEU A 145 24.33 -36.78 -4.89
C LEU A 145 24.96 -35.46 -5.48
N ASN A 146 25.11 -35.31 -6.78
CA ASN A 146 25.91 -34.24 -7.40
C ASN A 146 25.12 -33.21 -8.20
N SER A 147 23.80 -33.21 -8.18
CA SER A 147 23.02 -32.17 -8.88
C SER A 147 22.09 -31.42 -7.94
N ILE A 148 22.67 -30.60 -7.04
CA ILE A 148 21.93 -29.56 -6.31
C ILE A 148 21.64 -28.46 -7.33
N GLN A 149 20.43 -28.44 -7.89
CA GLN A 149 20.00 -27.36 -8.73
C GLN A 149 19.36 -26.28 -7.84
N PRO A 150 19.76 -25.00 -7.95
CA PRO A 150 19.08 -23.93 -7.26
C PRO A 150 17.63 -23.84 -7.73
N ILE A 151 16.68 -23.73 -6.80
CA ILE A 151 15.27 -23.52 -7.12
C ILE A 151 15.13 -22.13 -7.73
N GLU A 152 14.97 -22.03 -9.04
CA GLU A 152 14.60 -20.81 -9.71
C GLU A 152 13.09 -20.57 -9.51
N PHE A 153 12.75 -19.57 -8.68
CA PHE A 153 11.37 -19.09 -8.59
C PHE A 153 10.92 -18.52 -9.94
N THR A 154 9.75 -18.94 -10.39
CA THR A 154 9.13 -18.30 -11.56
C THR A 154 8.79 -16.84 -11.25
N ASN A 155 8.75 -15.98 -12.25
CA ASN A 155 8.38 -14.55 -12.08
C ASN A 155 7.01 -14.41 -11.38
N ALA A 156 6.08 -15.32 -11.61
CA ALA A 156 4.77 -15.33 -10.97
C ALA A 156 4.84 -15.64 -9.47
N GLU A 157 5.70 -16.57 -9.04
CA GLU A 157 5.91 -16.89 -7.63
C GLU A 157 6.61 -15.76 -6.89
N GLN A 158 7.57 -15.09 -7.53
CA GLN A 158 8.21 -13.89 -6.99
C GLN A 158 7.20 -12.77 -6.78
N LEU A 159 6.36 -12.47 -7.78
CA LEU A 159 5.30 -11.48 -7.70
C LEU A 159 4.31 -11.79 -6.58
N ASP A 160 3.85 -13.04 -6.46
CA ASP A 160 2.91 -13.47 -5.42
C ASP A 160 3.52 -13.32 -4.01
N SER A 161 4.77 -13.70 -3.83
CA SER A 161 5.49 -13.56 -2.55
C SER A 161 5.70 -12.10 -2.17
N LEU A 162 6.13 -11.26 -3.10
CA LEU A 162 6.35 -9.82 -2.88
C LEU A 162 5.04 -9.10 -2.59
N SER A 163 3.98 -9.43 -3.32
CA SER A 163 2.62 -8.92 -3.08
C SER A 163 2.16 -9.25 -1.66
N TYR A 164 2.25 -10.51 -1.25
CA TYR A 164 1.85 -10.94 0.08
C TYR A 164 2.56 -10.16 1.19
N ARG A 165 3.87 -9.97 1.07
CA ARG A 165 4.68 -9.25 2.06
C ARG A 165 4.33 -7.76 2.11
N SER A 166 4.17 -7.13 0.95
CA SER A 166 3.78 -5.72 0.86
C SER A 166 2.39 -5.49 1.46
N ILE A 167 1.41 -6.36 1.12
CA ILE A 167 0.05 -6.28 1.68
C ILE A 167 0.06 -6.53 3.19
N THR A 168 0.84 -7.48 3.69
CA THR A 168 0.94 -7.74 5.14
C THR A 168 1.48 -6.53 5.89
N ALA A 169 2.56 -5.91 5.39
CA ALA A 169 3.11 -4.69 5.98
C ALA A 169 2.10 -3.53 5.92
N GLY A 170 1.45 -3.35 4.77
CA GLY A 170 0.41 -2.35 4.58
C GLY A 170 -0.79 -2.54 5.51
N PHE A 171 -1.23 -3.77 5.72
CA PHE A 171 -2.34 -4.09 6.63
C PHE A 171 -2.02 -3.77 8.09
N LEU A 172 -0.81 -4.07 8.55
CA LEU A 172 -0.36 -3.69 9.90
C LEU A 172 -0.37 -2.17 10.08
N LEU A 173 0.17 -1.43 9.10
CA LEU A 173 0.14 0.03 9.11
C LEU A 173 -1.30 0.56 9.03
N LEU A 174 -2.19 -0.07 8.25
CA LEU A 174 -3.61 0.31 8.18
C LEU A 174 -4.27 0.18 9.55
N THR A 175 -4.00 -0.90 10.27
CA THR A 175 -4.54 -1.13 11.60
C THR A 175 -4.09 -0.05 12.59
N VAL A 176 -2.78 0.26 12.60
CA VAL A 176 -2.24 1.34 13.44
C VAL A 176 -2.83 2.69 13.03
N GLY A 177 -2.95 2.91 11.72
CA GLY A 177 -3.55 4.13 11.17
C GLY A 177 -5.02 4.31 11.58
N LEU A 178 -5.85 3.26 11.52
CA LEU A 178 -7.24 3.33 11.97
C LEU A 178 -7.35 3.66 13.46
N ILE A 179 -6.55 3.01 14.30
CA ILE A 179 -6.54 3.26 15.76
C ILE A 179 -6.13 4.70 16.05
N SER A 180 -5.04 5.18 15.44
CA SER A 180 -4.58 6.56 15.63
C SER A 180 -5.57 7.60 15.08
N GLY A 181 -6.29 7.25 14.01
CA GLY A 181 -7.38 8.07 13.46
C GLY A 181 -8.55 8.22 14.40
N ALA A 182 -8.94 7.14 15.08
CA ALA A 182 -9.98 7.20 16.11
C ALA A 182 -9.57 8.11 17.29
N VAL A 183 -8.30 8.04 17.71
CA VAL A 183 -7.76 8.95 18.75
C VAL A 183 -7.84 10.40 18.30
N TRP A 184 -7.40 10.69 17.08
CA TRP A 184 -7.50 12.05 16.52
C TRP A 184 -8.95 12.53 16.36
N ALA A 185 -9.86 11.68 15.90
CA ALA A 185 -11.27 12.00 15.76
C ALA A 185 -11.90 12.40 17.11
N ASN A 186 -11.54 11.70 18.19
CA ASN A 186 -11.98 12.04 19.53
C ASN A 186 -11.43 13.40 20.00
N GLU A 187 -10.18 13.73 19.67
CA GLU A 187 -9.57 15.03 19.99
C GLU A 187 -10.21 16.17 19.19
N ALA A 188 -10.46 15.93 17.89
CA ALA A 188 -10.95 16.96 16.97
C ALA A 188 -12.47 17.20 17.07
N TRP A 189 -13.25 16.14 17.29
CA TRP A 189 -14.73 16.18 17.22
C TRP A 189 -15.43 15.57 18.43
N GLY A 190 -14.69 15.06 19.43
CA GLY A 190 -15.26 14.47 20.65
C GLY A 190 -15.88 13.08 20.45
N SER A 191 -15.65 12.42 19.33
CA SER A 191 -16.15 11.08 19.03
C SER A 191 -15.06 10.20 18.43
N TRP A 192 -14.92 8.98 18.94
CA TRP A 192 -13.94 8.01 18.44
C TRP A 192 -14.30 7.46 17.06
N TRP A 193 -15.59 7.46 16.72
CA TRP A 193 -16.12 6.92 15.47
C TRP A 193 -17.49 7.52 15.18
N SER A 194 -17.68 8.08 14.00
CA SER A 194 -18.92 8.79 13.61
C SER A 194 -19.62 8.17 12.41
N TRP A 195 -19.11 7.06 11.88
CA TRP A 195 -19.57 6.47 10.61
C TRP A 195 -19.46 7.40 9.41
N ASP A 196 -18.53 8.34 9.48
CA ASP A 196 -18.20 9.19 8.34
C ASP A 196 -17.87 8.32 7.10
N PRO A 197 -18.17 8.79 5.88
CA PRO A 197 -17.87 8.01 4.67
C PRO A 197 -16.42 7.52 4.60
N LYS A 198 -15.46 8.33 5.02
CA LYS A 198 -14.04 7.95 5.01
C LYS A 198 -13.68 6.89 6.04
N GLU A 199 -14.25 6.98 7.23
CA GLU A 199 -14.13 5.96 8.28
C GLU A 199 -14.72 4.62 7.81
N THR A 200 -15.92 4.67 7.22
CA THR A 200 -16.64 3.49 6.72
C THR A 200 -15.84 2.80 5.60
N TRP A 201 -15.35 3.55 4.61
CA TRP A 201 -14.54 3.01 3.52
C TRP A 201 -13.18 2.49 4.00
N ALA A 202 -12.58 3.13 5.00
CA ALA A 202 -11.34 2.64 5.62
C ALA A 202 -11.56 1.30 6.35
N LEU A 203 -12.71 1.13 7.02
CA LEU A 203 -13.09 -0.16 7.61
C LEU A 203 -13.32 -1.23 6.54
N ILE A 204 -14.01 -0.91 5.44
CA ILE A 204 -14.19 -1.84 4.31
C ILE A 204 -12.82 -2.25 3.74
N CYS A 205 -11.90 -1.29 3.58
CA CYS A 205 -10.54 -1.57 3.14
C CYS A 205 -9.85 -2.56 4.08
N TRP A 206 -9.92 -2.33 5.38
CA TRP A 206 -9.36 -3.23 6.40
C TRP A 206 -9.96 -4.63 6.32
N LEU A 207 -11.28 -4.76 6.18
CA LEU A 207 -11.98 -6.06 6.06
C LEU A 207 -11.57 -6.84 4.81
N VAL A 208 -11.41 -6.18 3.66
CA VAL A 208 -10.99 -6.83 2.41
C VAL A 208 -9.57 -7.39 2.54
N TYR A 209 -8.64 -6.62 3.09
CA TYR A 209 -7.27 -7.11 3.29
C TYR A 209 -7.14 -8.11 4.45
N ALA A 210 -7.98 -8.01 5.47
CA ALA A 210 -8.11 -9.06 6.49
C ALA A 210 -8.57 -10.39 5.87
N ALA A 211 -9.58 -10.36 4.99
CA ALA A 211 -10.03 -11.54 4.24
C ALA A 211 -8.93 -12.10 3.34
N TYR A 212 -8.17 -11.23 2.64
CA TYR A 212 -7.00 -11.64 1.86
C TYR A 212 -5.99 -12.41 2.72
N LEU A 213 -5.58 -11.83 3.84
CA LEU A 213 -4.60 -12.46 4.74
C LEU A 213 -5.16 -13.74 5.38
N HIS A 214 -6.43 -13.73 5.77
CA HIS A 214 -7.09 -14.90 6.33
C HIS A 214 -7.07 -16.09 5.36
N THR A 215 -7.43 -15.88 4.09
CA THR A 215 -7.42 -16.96 3.09
C THR A 215 -6.02 -17.46 2.80
N ARG A 216 -5.00 -16.59 2.84
CA ARG A 216 -3.59 -16.99 2.69
C ARG A 216 -3.08 -17.80 3.87
N MET A 217 -3.36 -17.37 5.09
CA MET A 217 -2.83 -17.99 6.31
C MET A 217 -3.56 -19.27 6.69
N THR A 218 -4.89 -19.30 6.56
CA THR A 218 -5.69 -20.45 7.03
C THR A 218 -5.96 -21.48 5.93
N ARG A 219 -6.15 -21.04 4.68
CA ARG A 219 -6.47 -21.93 3.56
C ARG A 219 -5.30 -22.17 2.62
N GLY A 220 -4.15 -21.55 2.86
CA GLY A 220 -2.96 -21.68 2.02
C GLY A 220 -3.16 -21.24 0.56
N TRP A 221 -4.09 -20.30 0.30
CA TRP A 221 -4.32 -19.81 -1.05
C TRP A 221 -3.08 -19.11 -1.60
N GLN A 222 -2.76 -19.40 -2.87
CA GLN A 222 -1.62 -18.84 -3.59
C GLN A 222 -2.01 -18.53 -5.03
N GLY A 223 -1.27 -17.62 -5.67
CA GLY A 223 -1.46 -17.27 -7.06
C GLY A 223 -2.75 -16.50 -7.33
N LYS A 224 -3.52 -16.93 -8.35
CA LYS A 224 -4.68 -16.19 -8.87
C LYS A 224 -5.81 -15.97 -7.86
N LYS A 225 -6.07 -16.93 -6.95
CA LYS A 225 -7.19 -16.84 -5.99
C LYS A 225 -7.05 -15.66 -5.02
N PRO A 226 -5.96 -15.54 -4.23
CA PRO A 226 -5.79 -14.38 -3.36
C PRO A 226 -5.52 -13.10 -4.15
N ALA A 227 -4.95 -13.18 -5.35
CA ALA A 227 -4.71 -12.01 -6.19
C ALA A 227 -6.02 -11.28 -6.56
N LEU A 228 -7.14 -11.99 -6.74
CA LEU A 228 -8.45 -11.36 -6.94
C LEU A 228 -8.89 -10.51 -5.74
N LEU A 229 -8.66 -11.00 -4.52
CA LEU A 229 -8.97 -10.23 -3.31
C LEU A 229 -8.06 -8.99 -3.18
N ALA A 230 -6.78 -9.13 -3.53
CA ALA A 230 -5.85 -8.00 -3.55
C ALA A 230 -6.26 -6.94 -4.58
N ILE A 231 -6.70 -7.35 -5.77
CA ILE A 231 -7.22 -6.43 -6.80
C ILE A 231 -8.49 -5.74 -6.33
N ALA A 232 -9.43 -6.46 -5.70
CA ALA A 232 -10.60 -5.85 -5.10
C ALA A 232 -10.19 -4.80 -4.05
N GLY A 233 -9.20 -5.13 -3.20
CA GLY A 233 -8.61 -4.21 -2.23
C GLY A 233 -8.01 -2.95 -2.87
N PHE A 234 -7.36 -3.07 -4.03
CA PHE A 234 -6.86 -1.91 -4.79
C PHE A 234 -7.97 -0.91 -5.10
N PHE A 235 -9.09 -1.40 -5.67
CA PHE A 235 -10.22 -0.52 -5.99
C PHE A 235 -10.84 0.09 -4.73
N VAL A 236 -10.93 -0.67 -3.64
CA VAL A 236 -11.44 -0.15 -2.36
C VAL A 236 -10.55 0.97 -1.81
N VAL A 237 -9.21 0.84 -1.90
CA VAL A 237 -8.28 1.92 -1.50
C VAL A 237 -8.48 3.16 -2.37
N ILE A 238 -8.63 3.00 -3.69
CA ILE A 238 -8.87 4.13 -4.60
C ILE A 238 -10.19 4.84 -4.25
N VAL A 239 -11.26 4.09 -4.01
CA VAL A 239 -12.54 4.68 -3.59
C VAL A 239 -12.43 5.38 -2.24
N CYS A 240 -11.78 4.76 -1.26
CA CYS A 240 -11.58 5.34 0.07
C CYS A 240 -10.76 6.63 0.00
N TYR A 241 -9.69 6.66 -0.79
CA TYR A 241 -8.77 7.79 -0.84
C TYR A 241 -9.24 8.90 -1.78
N ILE A 242 -9.57 8.57 -3.02
CA ILE A 242 -9.96 9.54 -4.04
C ILE A 242 -11.49 9.71 -4.07
N GLY A 243 -12.24 8.60 -4.14
CA GLY A 243 -13.69 8.63 -4.33
C GLY A 243 -14.43 9.40 -3.24
N VAL A 244 -14.08 9.17 -1.97
CA VAL A 244 -14.71 9.90 -0.85
C VAL A 244 -14.37 11.39 -0.87
N ASN A 245 -13.15 11.75 -1.26
CA ASN A 245 -12.77 13.15 -1.41
C ASN A 245 -13.54 13.85 -2.54
N LEU A 246 -13.85 13.14 -3.63
CA LEU A 246 -14.65 13.65 -4.75
C LEU A 246 -16.11 13.89 -4.37
N LEU A 247 -16.65 13.12 -3.43
CA LEU A 247 -18.04 13.28 -2.99
C LEU A 247 -18.27 14.54 -2.17
N GLY A 248 -17.22 15.16 -1.62
CA GLY A 248 -17.32 16.40 -0.84
C GLY A 248 -18.17 16.29 0.44
N VAL A 249 -18.53 15.06 0.86
CA VAL A 249 -19.40 14.79 2.00
C VAL A 249 -18.61 14.20 3.15
N GLY A 250 -18.83 14.68 4.38
CA GLY A 250 -18.25 14.16 5.61
C GLY A 250 -17.18 15.05 6.22
N LEU A 251 -16.71 14.65 7.42
CA LEU A 251 -15.76 15.40 8.23
C LEU A 251 -14.33 15.41 7.65
N HIS A 252 -14.03 14.49 6.75
CA HIS A 252 -12.71 14.28 6.14
C HIS A 252 -12.62 14.73 4.68
N SER A 253 -13.57 15.55 4.22
CA SER A 253 -13.58 16.04 2.84
C SER A 253 -12.60 17.21 2.68
N TYR A 254 -11.81 17.17 1.59
CA TYR A 254 -10.97 18.30 1.20
C TYR A 254 -11.69 19.28 0.26
N GLY A 255 -12.97 19.04 -0.07
CA GLY A 255 -13.74 19.79 -1.07
C GLY A 255 -13.09 19.68 -2.47
N TRP A 256 -13.82 19.36 -3.53
CA TRP A 256 -13.18 19.39 -4.85
C TRP A 256 -14.07 19.83 -6.00
N PHE A 257 -15.27 19.27 -6.14
CA PHE A 257 -16.05 19.50 -7.35
C PHE A 257 -17.39 20.22 -7.16
N PHE A 258 -17.81 20.53 -5.95
CA PHE A 258 -19.15 21.00 -5.66
C PHE A 258 -19.22 22.27 -4.79
N ASP A 259 -18.08 22.97 -4.63
CA ASP A 259 -18.03 24.28 -3.96
C ASP A 259 -17.93 25.42 -4.96
#